data_8676543916a5458efb6be568046f9d19
#
_entry.id   8676543916a5458efb6be568046f9d19
#
_cell.length_a   1.000
_cell.length_b   1.000
_cell.length_c   1.000
_cell.angle_alpha   90.00
_cell.angle_beta   90.00
_cell.angle_gamma   90.00
#
_symmetry.space_group_name_H-M   'P 1'
#
loop_
_entity.id
_entity.type
_entity.pdbx_description
1 polymer ?
#
loop_
_entity_poly.entity_id
_entity_poly.type
_entity_poly.pdbx_seq_one_letter_code
_entity_poly.pdbx_strand_id
1 'polypeptide(L)'
;SEVKQELAKQSGKSRHCQIAELAALVAFDGKRQQLIGDAGDVLDSENPLLQEKYGLLLAQLFHVNIEEIDTLPPERILETIKMWNQSLRCADITETVNGILLQQTCCRRAYIRGAFLAGGSISDPNKSYHFEIVCREIAQAKQLQDAINSFEMEAKIVERKKHQVVYLKEGAQIVDMLNIMEAHVALMNLENVRILK
;
A
#
# COMPACT_ATOMS: atom_id res chain seq x y z
N SER A 1 9.58 -3.97 10.13
CA SER A 1 9.87 -5.35 9.76
C SER A 1 10.79 -5.41 8.55
N GLU A 2 11.49 -6.53 8.38
CA GLU A 2 12.40 -6.74 7.24
C GLU A 2 11.64 -6.72 5.91
N VAL A 3 10.42 -7.26 5.89
CA VAL A 3 9.58 -7.24 4.70
C VAL A 3 9.29 -5.80 4.29
N LYS A 4 8.89 -4.97 5.22
CA LYS A 4 8.59 -3.57 4.93
C LYS A 4 9.84 -2.79 4.49
N GLN A 5 11.00 -3.08 5.08
CA GLN A 5 12.25 -2.46 4.67
C GLN A 5 12.60 -2.81 3.21
N GLU A 6 12.40 -4.06 2.84
CA GLU A 6 12.60 -4.50 1.46
C GLU A 6 11.63 -3.78 0.50
N LEU A 7 10.35 -3.75 0.85
CA LEU A 7 9.31 -3.16 -0.01
C LEU A 7 9.42 -1.64 -0.12
N ALA A 8 9.90 -0.96 0.89
CA ALA A 8 10.06 0.49 0.87
C ALA A 8 11.08 0.96 -0.17
N LYS A 9 12.03 0.11 -0.54
CA LYS A 9 13.08 0.40 -1.51
C LYS A 9 12.70 0.02 -2.93
N GLN A 10 11.58 -0.65 -3.12
CA GLN A 10 11.13 -1.14 -4.42
C GLN A 10 9.99 -0.29 -4.96
N SER A 11 9.92 -0.19 -6.27
CA SER A 11 8.76 0.42 -6.94
C SER A 11 8.55 -0.24 -8.28
N GLY A 12 7.33 -0.19 -8.78
CA GLY A 12 7.01 -0.65 -10.13
C GLY A 12 7.75 0.17 -11.17
N LYS A 13 8.06 -0.46 -12.30
CA LYS A 13 8.73 0.23 -13.41
C LYS A 13 7.75 1.07 -14.24
N SER A 14 6.48 0.66 -14.26
CA SER A 14 5.45 1.34 -15.03
C SER A 14 4.81 2.45 -14.24
N ARG A 15 4.50 3.56 -14.91
CA ARG A 15 3.84 4.70 -14.31
C ARG A 15 2.50 4.31 -13.65
N HIS A 16 1.68 3.51 -14.31
CA HIS A 16 0.39 3.09 -13.76
C HIS A 16 0.53 2.27 -12.48
N CYS A 17 1.57 1.46 -12.34
CA CYS A 17 1.86 0.72 -11.10
C CYS A 17 2.30 1.68 -9.98
N GLN A 18 3.13 2.65 -10.30
CA GLN A 18 3.57 3.67 -9.34
C GLN A 18 2.39 4.49 -8.83
N ILE A 19 1.46 4.85 -9.72
CA ILE A 19 0.24 5.57 -9.35
C ILE A 19 -0.64 4.73 -8.43
N ALA A 20 -0.84 3.45 -8.73
CA ALA A 20 -1.64 2.55 -7.90
C ALA A 20 -1.03 2.38 -6.50
N GLU A 21 0.29 2.26 -6.41
CA GLU A 21 0.97 2.14 -5.12
C GLU A 21 0.89 3.42 -4.30
N LEU A 22 1.09 4.57 -4.94
CA LEU A 22 0.95 5.87 -4.28
C LEU A 22 -0.47 6.09 -3.78
N ALA A 23 -1.47 5.76 -4.60
CA ALA A 23 -2.87 5.84 -4.21
C ALA A 23 -3.17 4.98 -2.98
N ALA A 24 -2.61 3.76 -2.92
CA ALA A 24 -2.76 2.87 -1.77
C ALA A 24 -2.13 3.48 -0.51
N LEU A 25 -0.91 4.01 -0.59
CA LEU A 25 -0.27 4.67 0.55
C LEU A 25 -1.16 5.79 1.10
N VAL A 26 -1.67 6.64 0.22
CA VAL A 26 -2.50 7.78 0.62
C VAL A 26 -3.86 7.31 1.15
N ALA A 27 -4.48 6.31 0.52
CA ALA A 27 -5.75 5.77 0.99
C ALA A 27 -5.64 5.19 2.40
N PHE A 28 -4.56 4.49 2.71
CA PHE A 28 -4.38 3.81 4.00
C PHE A 28 -3.76 4.71 5.07
N ASP A 29 -2.99 5.73 4.68
CA ASP A 29 -2.25 6.57 5.62
C ASP A 29 -2.34 8.07 5.36
N GLY A 30 -3.13 8.51 4.39
CA GLY A 30 -3.27 9.92 4.06
C GLY A 30 -4.10 10.71 5.05
N LYS A 31 -3.84 12.01 5.13
CA LYS A 31 -4.63 12.93 5.94
C LYS A 31 -5.99 13.17 5.30
N ARG A 32 -7.03 13.13 6.12
CA ARG A 32 -8.43 13.38 5.70
C ARG A 32 -8.83 14.86 5.82
N GLN A 33 -7.84 15.74 5.77
CA GLN A 33 -8.09 17.19 5.85
C GLN A 33 -8.26 17.78 4.46
N GLN A 34 -9.14 18.73 4.32
CA GLN A 34 -9.38 19.41 3.05
C GLN A 34 -8.26 20.39 2.68
N LEU A 35 -7.57 20.92 3.70
CA LEU A 35 -6.49 21.89 3.50
C LEU A 35 -5.15 21.16 3.69
N ILE A 36 -4.43 21.01 2.60
CA ILE A 36 -3.09 20.43 2.58
C ILE A 36 -2.15 21.50 2.04
N GLY A 37 -1.16 21.88 2.84
CA GLY A 37 -0.26 22.99 2.53
C GLY A 37 0.81 22.64 1.50
N ASP A 38 1.44 21.46 1.65
CA ASP A 38 2.51 21.02 0.75
C ASP A 38 2.47 19.49 0.53
N ALA A 39 3.39 18.99 -0.28
CA ALA A 39 3.48 17.57 -0.61
C ALA A 39 3.69 16.67 0.62
N GLY A 40 4.43 17.14 1.61
CA GLY A 40 4.69 16.41 2.84
C GLY A 40 3.46 16.24 3.72
N ASP A 41 2.47 17.09 3.57
CA ASP A 41 1.24 17.07 4.36
C ASP A 41 0.25 15.99 3.92
N VAL A 42 0.48 15.34 2.78
CA VAL A 42 -0.46 14.34 2.24
C VAL A 42 -0.51 13.09 3.10
N LEU A 43 0.62 12.64 3.62
CA LEU A 43 0.68 11.50 4.54
C LEU A 43 0.49 11.98 5.98
N ASP A 44 -0.19 11.15 6.78
CA ASP A 44 -0.42 11.42 8.21
C ASP A 44 0.72 10.87 9.07
N SER A 45 1.26 9.71 8.70
CA SER A 45 2.30 9.02 9.47
C SER A 45 3.68 9.63 9.26
N GLU A 46 4.44 9.74 10.36
CA GLU A 46 5.85 10.12 10.32
C GLU A 46 6.77 8.89 10.23
N ASN A 47 6.22 7.70 9.97
CA ASN A 47 6.99 6.47 9.85
C ASN A 47 8.04 6.63 8.73
N PRO A 48 9.35 6.45 9.04
CA PRO A 48 10.40 6.65 8.06
C PRO A 48 10.28 5.79 6.81
N LEU A 49 9.78 4.55 6.93
CA LEU A 49 9.61 3.67 5.78
C LEU A 49 8.53 4.17 4.82
N LEU A 50 7.43 4.69 5.35
CA LEU A 50 6.37 5.28 4.53
C LEU A 50 6.84 6.56 3.86
N GLN A 51 7.58 7.40 4.58
CA GLN A 51 8.14 8.62 4.02
C GLN A 51 9.16 8.31 2.93
N GLU A 52 10.00 7.31 3.13
CA GLU A 52 10.97 6.85 2.12
C GLU A 52 10.25 6.39 0.85
N LYS A 53 9.23 5.55 0.98
CA LYS A 53 8.46 5.04 -0.16
C LYS A 53 7.70 6.15 -0.88
N TYR A 54 7.08 7.03 -0.13
CA TYR A 54 6.35 8.18 -0.66
C TYR A 54 7.28 9.08 -1.49
N GLY A 55 8.44 9.41 -0.93
CA GLY A 55 9.45 10.20 -1.62
C GLY A 55 9.95 9.55 -2.91
N LEU A 56 10.22 8.25 -2.85
CA LEU A 56 10.66 7.49 -4.02
C LEU A 56 9.61 7.50 -5.14
N LEU A 57 8.34 7.26 -4.81
CA LEU A 57 7.27 7.27 -5.79
C LEU A 57 7.06 8.66 -6.42
N LEU A 58 7.10 9.72 -5.60
CA LEU A 58 6.99 11.09 -6.12
C LEU A 58 8.15 11.44 -7.04
N ALA A 59 9.37 11.09 -6.64
CA ALA A 59 10.55 11.36 -7.46
C ALA A 59 10.44 10.69 -8.82
N GLN A 60 9.97 9.45 -8.86
CA GLN A 60 9.80 8.69 -10.10
C GLN A 60 8.65 9.21 -10.96
N LEU A 61 7.49 9.48 -10.33
CA LEU A 61 6.29 9.92 -11.05
C LEU A 61 6.44 11.30 -11.66
N PHE A 62 7.09 12.20 -10.96
CA PHE A 62 7.20 13.62 -11.35
C PHE A 62 8.58 14.02 -11.84
N HIS A 63 9.51 13.06 -11.94
CA HIS A 63 10.87 13.27 -12.46
C HIS A 63 11.61 14.41 -11.74
N VAL A 64 11.52 14.40 -10.40
CA VAL A 64 12.20 15.35 -9.53
C VAL A 64 13.17 14.62 -8.61
N ASN A 65 14.15 15.34 -8.07
CA ASN A 65 15.02 14.78 -7.04
C ASN A 65 14.27 14.63 -5.71
N ILE A 66 14.65 13.63 -4.91
CA ILE A 66 14.01 13.39 -3.61
C ILE A 66 14.04 14.63 -2.72
N GLU A 67 15.12 15.42 -2.80
CA GLU A 67 15.29 16.64 -2.02
C GLU A 67 14.33 17.75 -2.44
N GLU A 68 13.76 17.66 -3.65
CA GLU A 68 12.87 18.68 -4.22
C GLU A 68 11.39 18.32 -4.13
N ILE A 69 11.05 17.24 -3.45
CA ILE A 69 9.67 16.74 -3.37
C ILE A 69 8.71 17.78 -2.79
N ASP A 70 9.19 18.54 -1.81
CA ASP A 70 8.37 19.56 -1.14
C ASP A 70 7.98 20.71 -2.08
N THR A 71 8.64 20.83 -3.22
CA THR A 71 8.29 21.83 -4.23
C THR A 71 7.09 21.41 -5.09
N LEU A 72 6.68 20.13 -5.02
CA LEU A 72 5.53 19.64 -5.78
C LEU A 72 4.22 20.17 -5.19
N PRO A 73 3.33 20.71 -6.02
CA PRO A 73 2.01 21.11 -5.53
C PRO A 73 1.20 19.87 -5.10
N PRO A 74 0.59 19.84 -3.91
CA PRO A 74 -0.25 18.73 -3.49
C PRO A 74 -1.38 18.42 -4.47
N GLU A 75 -1.96 19.44 -5.08
CA GLU A 75 -2.98 19.31 -6.12
C GLU A 75 -2.54 18.36 -7.23
N ARG A 76 -1.32 18.53 -7.74
CA ARG A 76 -0.79 17.72 -8.81
C ARG A 76 -0.65 16.24 -8.40
N ILE A 77 -0.21 16.00 -7.17
CA ILE A 77 -0.09 14.65 -6.61
C ILE A 77 -1.48 14.01 -6.50
N LEU A 78 -2.41 14.72 -5.92
CA LEU A 78 -3.77 14.22 -5.67
C LEU A 78 -4.57 14.01 -6.95
N GLU A 79 -4.39 14.87 -7.95
CA GLU A 79 -4.98 14.65 -9.27
C GLU A 79 -4.47 13.34 -9.90
N THR A 80 -3.18 13.08 -9.80
CA THR A 80 -2.55 11.89 -10.37
C THR A 80 -3.13 10.61 -9.79
N ILE A 81 -3.44 10.59 -8.49
CA ILE A 81 -4.03 9.43 -7.82
C ILE A 81 -5.56 9.51 -7.73
N LYS A 82 -6.19 10.46 -8.42
CA LYS A 82 -7.64 10.66 -8.49
C LYS A 82 -8.28 10.93 -7.13
N MET A 83 -7.61 11.74 -6.32
CA MET A 83 -8.08 12.18 -5.00
C MET A 83 -8.12 13.70 -4.87
N TRP A 84 -8.38 14.38 -5.98
CA TRP A 84 -8.57 15.83 -6.03
C TRP A 84 -9.97 16.16 -6.52
N ASN A 85 -10.67 17.02 -5.77
CA ASN A 85 -11.97 17.51 -6.19
C ASN A 85 -11.78 18.82 -6.98
N GLN A 86 -11.95 18.73 -8.30
CA GLN A 86 -11.72 19.86 -9.18
C GLN A 86 -12.77 20.95 -9.01
N SER A 87 -14.01 20.59 -8.71
CA SER A 87 -15.11 21.57 -8.53
C SER A 87 -14.92 22.40 -7.27
N LEU A 88 -14.53 21.77 -6.18
CA LEU A 88 -14.30 22.42 -4.90
C LEU A 88 -12.85 22.88 -4.72
N ARG A 89 -11.95 22.48 -5.62
CA ARG A 89 -10.52 22.77 -5.60
C ARG A 89 -9.90 22.43 -4.25
N CYS A 90 -10.13 21.21 -3.81
CA CYS A 90 -9.60 20.70 -2.55
C CYS A 90 -9.26 19.22 -2.62
N ALA A 91 -8.45 18.76 -1.67
CA ALA A 91 -8.14 17.35 -1.51
C ALA A 91 -9.41 16.55 -1.20
N ASP A 92 -9.53 15.38 -1.80
CA ASP A 92 -10.62 14.43 -1.58
C ASP A 92 -9.99 13.05 -1.30
N ILE A 93 -9.26 12.97 -0.19
CA ILE A 93 -8.56 11.74 0.21
C ILE A 93 -9.57 10.81 0.86
N THR A 94 -9.71 9.62 0.28
CA THR A 94 -10.68 8.61 0.71
C THR A 94 -9.96 7.30 1.07
N GLU A 95 -10.64 6.45 1.84
CA GLU A 95 -10.13 5.13 2.23
C GLU A 95 -10.05 4.17 1.05
N THR A 96 -10.92 4.33 0.06
CA THR A 96 -10.87 3.52 -1.16
C THR A 96 -10.17 4.28 -2.27
N VAL A 97 -9.52 3.56 -3.18
CA VAL A 97 -8.94 4.15 -4.38
C VAL A 97 -9.93 4.06 -5.54
N ASN A 98 -9.75 4.92 -6.54
CA ASN A 98 -10.56 4.85 -7.75
C ASN A 98 -10.33 3.51 -8.44
N GLY A 99 -11.42 2.79 -8.75
CA GLY A 99 -11.35 1.44 -9.34
C GLY A 99 -10.61 1.37 -10.68
N ILE A 100 -10.54 2.47 -11.41
CA ILE A 100 -9.78 2.54 -12.66
C ILE A 100 -8.29 2.22 -12.41
N LEU A 101 -7.77 2.59 -11.25
CA LEU A 101 -6.37 2.35 -10.90
C LEU A 101 -6.06 0.87 -10.62
N LEU A 102 -7.10 0.04 -10.46
CA LEU A 102 -6.96 -1.38 -10.11
C LEU A 102 -7.37 -2.34 -11.25
N GLN A 103 -7.53 -1.83 -12.46
CA GLN A 103 -7.98 -2.66 -13.58
C GLN A 103 -6.93 -3.68 -14.04
N GLN A 104 -5.65 -3.33 -13.98
CA GLN A 104 -4.57 -4.21 -14.40
C GLN A 104 -4.03 -5.02 -13.22
N THR A 105 -3.62 -6.27 -13.50
CA THR A 105 -3.04 -7.16 -12.49
C THR A 105 -1.83 -6.55 -11.81
N CYS A 106 -0.92 -5.94 -12.57
CA CYS A 106 0.28 -5.31 -12.02
C CYS A 106 -0.06 -4.12 -11.11
N CYS A 107 -1.14 -3.41 -11.39
CA CYS A 107 -1.62 -2.31 -10.55
C CYS A 107 -2.19 -2.84 -9.23
N ARG A 108 -2.88 -3.97 -9.23
CA ARG A 108 -3.37 -4.60 -8.00
C ARG A 108 -2.21 -5.09 -7.13
N ARG A 109 -1.14 -5.61 -7.73
CA ARG A 109 0.08 -5.97 -6.99
C ARG A 109 0.68 -4.75 -6.28
N ALA A 110 0.81 -3.65 -7.00
CA ALA A 110 1.34 -2.40 -6.45
C ALA A 110 0.44 -1.83 -5.35
N TYR A 111 -0.87 -1.88 -5.54
CA TYR A 111 -1.86 -1.46 -4.55
C TYR A 111 -1.73 -2.25 -3.24
N ILE A 112 -1.64 -3.58 -3.33
CA ILE A 112 -1.48 -4.45 -2.16
C ILE A 112 -0.18 -4.13 -1.44
N ARG A 113 0.90 -3.92 -2.18
CA ARG A 113 2.21 -3.56 -1.60
C ARG A 113 2.13 -2.25 -0.82
N GLY A 114 1.49 -1.22 -1.39
CA GLY A 114 1.28 0.06 -0.70
C GLY A 114 0.42 -0.07 0.54
N ALA A 115 -0.67 -0.82 0.44
CA ALA A 115 -1.56 -1.09 1.59
C ALA A 115 -0.82 -1.80 2.72
N PHE A 116 0.02 -2.79 2.38
CA PHE A 116 0.82 -3.52 3.37
C PHE A 116 1.85 -2.62 4.05
N LEU A 117 2.52 -1.77 3.29
CA LEU A 117 3.46 -0.82 3.88
C LEU A 117 2.80 0.09 4.91
N ALA A 118 1.59 0.54 4.64
CA ALA A 118 0.87 1.46 5.53
C ALA A 118 0.25 0.76 6.74
N GLY A 119 -0.41 -0.37 6.54
CA GLY A 119 -1.21 -0.99 7.60
C GLY A 119 -0.98 -2.47 7.83
N GLY A 120 0.01 -3.06 7.18
CA GLY A 120 0.24 -4.49 7.22
C GLY A 120 1.19 -4.96 8.30
N SER A 121 1.10 -6.24 8.61
CA SER A 121 2.08 -6.94 9.43
C SER A 121 2.11 -8.41 9.06
N ILE A 122 3.25 -9.02 9.29
CA ILE A 122 3.46 -10.45 9.07
C ILE A 122 4.13 -11.02 10.31
N SER A 123 3.64 -12.15 10.79
CA SER A 123 4.20 -12.80 11.98
C SER A 123 5.52 -13.47 11.68
N ASP A 124 6.29 -13.73 12.74
CA ASP A 124 7.48 -14.57 12.67
C ASP A 124 7.07 -15.98 12.22
N PRO A 125 7.54 -16.45 11.03
CA PRO A 125 7.15 -17.76 10.51
C PRO A 125 7.63 -18.93 11.37
N ASN A 126 8.59 -18.72 12.28
CA ASN A 126 9.00 -19.73 13.24
C ASN A 126 7.96 -19.98 14.33
N LYS A 127 7.09 -19.01 14.58
CA LYS A 127 6.04 -19.10 15.58
C LYS A 127 4.68 -19.48 14.99
N SER A 128 4.26 -18.75 13.96
CA SER A 128 2.97 -18.98 13.32
C SER A 128 2.96 -18.34 11.94
N TYR A 129 2.01 -18.76 11.10
CA TYR A 129 1.77 -18.10 9.82
C TYR A 129 0.58 -17.16 9.97
N HIS A 130 0.86 -15.87 9.88
CA HIS A 130 -0.20 -14.87 9.94
C HIS A 130 0.23 -13.64 9.14
N PHE A 131 -0.64 -13.20 8.25
CA PHE A 131 -0.50 -11.99 7.45
C PHE A 131 -1.77 -11.18 7.64
N GLU A 132 -1.63 -9.89 7.94
CA GLU A 132 -2.79 -9.02 8.06
C GLU A 132 -2.52 -7.61 7.57
N ILE A 133 -3.58 -6.94 7.12
CA ILE A 133 -3.56 -5.51 6.82
C ILE A 133 -4.76 -4.89 7.53
N VAL A 134 -4.49 -3.88 8.36
CA VAL A 134 -5.52 -3.18 9.11
C VAL A 134 -6.13 -2.09 8.23
N CYS A 135 -7.45 -2.10 8.13
CA CYS A 135 -8.23 -1.13 7.38
C CYS A 135 -9.08 -0.29 8.33
N ARG A 136 -9.39 0.94 7.93
CA ARG A 136 -10.19 1.86 8.75
C ARG A 136 -11.67 1.57 8.65
N GLU A 137 -12.15 1.23 7.46
CA GLU A 137 -13.57 1.02 7.17
C GLU A 137 -13.79 -0.25 6.37
N ILE A 138 -15.03 -0.76 6.42
CA ILE A 138 -15.39 -1.99 5.72
C ILE A 138 -15.25 -1.84 4.19
N ALA A 139 -15.53 -0.68 3.64
CA ALA A 139 -15.39 -0.45 2.20
C ALA A 139 -13.92 -0.58 1.77
N GLN A 140 -12.99 -0.06 2.56
CA GLN A 140 -11.55 -0.21 2.32
C GLN A 140 -11.14 -1.68 2.40
N ALA A 141 -11.61 -2.39 3.43
CA ALA A 141 -11.31 -3.80 3.63
C ALA A 141 -11.83 -4.65 2.47
N LYS A 142 -13.03 -4.38 1.98
CA LYS A 142 -13.61 -5.12 0.85
C LYS A 142 -12.86 -4.87 -0.44
N GLN A 143 -12.45 -3.63 -0.70
CA GLN A 143 -11.65 -3.32 -1.88
C GLN A 143 -10.31 -4.07 -1.83
N LEU A 144 -9.65 -4.08 -0.69
CA LEU A 144 -8.41 -4.82 -0.50
C LEU A 144 -8.61 -6.31 -0.62
N GLN A 145 -9.66 -6.85 0.00
CA GLN A 145 -10.00 -8.27 -0.11
C GLN A 145 -10.21 -8.68 -1.57
N ASP A 146 -10.95 -7.89 -2.33
CA ASP A 146 -11.19 -8.17 -3.75
C ASP A 146 -9.88 -8.16 -4.55
N ALA A 147 -8.99 -7.22 -4.28
CA ALA A 147 -7.68 -7.16 -4.93
C ALA A 147 -6.85 -8.41 -4.61
N ILE A 148 -6.80 -8.81 -3.35
CA ILE A 148 -6.05 -10.01 -2.92
C ILE A 148 -6.68 -11.27 -3.54
N ASN A 149 -7.99 -11.40 -3.46
CA ASN A 149 -8.69 -12.59 -3.94
C ASN A 149 -8.70 -12.71 -5.47
N SER A 150 -8.40 -11.62 -6.18
CA SER A 150 -8.21 -11.68 -7.64
C SER A 150 -6.97 -12.53 -8.03
N PHE A 151 -6.11 -12.84 -7.08
CA PHE A 151 -4.95 -13.73 -7.25
C PHE A 151 -5.24 -15.16 -6.74
N GLU A 152 -6.51 -15.57 -6.76
CA GLU A 152 -6.95 -16.91 -6.34
C GLU A 152 -6.66 -17.20 -4.88
N MET A 153 -6.74 -16.16 -4.03
CA MET A 153 -6.62 -16.32 -2.59
C MET A 153 -7.97 -16.18 -1.90
N GLU A 154 -8.01 -16.54 -0.62
CA GLU A 154 -9.20 -16.47 0.21
C GLU A 154 -8.92 -15.63 1.46
N ALA A 155 -8.58 -14.37 1.25
CA ALA A 155 -8.42 -13.42 2.34
C ALA A 155 -9.77 -13.20 3.03
N LYS A 156 -9.73 -13.10 4.36
CA LYS A 156 -10.92 -12.91 5.19
C LYS A 156 -10.87 -11.58 5.91
N ILE A 157 -12.02 -11.09 6.32
CA ILE A 157 -12.15 -9.84 7.05
C ILE A 157 -12.69 -10.15 8.45
N VAL A 158 -12.08 -9.56 9.47
CA VAL A 158 -12.56 -9.62 10.86
C VAL A 158 -12.52 -8.22 11.46
N GLU A 159 -13.51 -7.89 12.28
CA GLU A 159 -13.50 -6.65 13.04
C GLU A 159 -12.67 -6.83 14.31
N ARG A 160 -11.75 -5.90 14.56
CA ARG A 160 -10.90 -5.90 15.74
C ARG A 160 -10.66 -4.47 16.22
N LYS A 161 -11.11 -4.14 17.42
CA LYS A 161 -10.95 -2.80 18.03
C LYS A 161 -11.42 -1.67 17.10
N LYS A 162 -12.62 -1.82 16.54
CA LYS A 162 -13.23 -0.86 15.61
C LYS A 162 -12.53 -0.72 14.25
N HIS A 163 -11.56 -1.56 13.97
CA HIS A 163 -10.91 -1.64 12.65
C HIS A 163 -11.34 -2.90 11.94
N GLN A 164 -11.23 -2.88 10.62
CA GLN A 164 -11.46 -4.05 9.77
C GLN A 164 -10.12 -4.61 9.37
N VAL A 165 -9.88 -5.88 9.67
CA VAL A 165 -8.59 -6.53 9.39
C VAL A 165 -8.77 -7.56 8.30
N VAL A 166 -8.02 -7.40 7.21
CA VAL A 166 -7.93 -8.38 6.12
C VAL A 166 -6.74 -9.30 6.41
N TYR A 167 -6.97 -10.62 6.44
CA TYR A 167 -5.91 -11.54 6.89
C TYR A 167 -5.85 -12.84 6.10
N LEU A 168 -4.67 -13.46 6.16
CA LEU A 168 -4.36 -14.80 5.67
C LEU A 168 -3.63 -15.56 6.78
N LYS A 169 -3.94 -16.87 6.94
CA LYS A 169 -3.34 -17.71 7.98
C LYS A 169 -2.55 -18.91 7.46
N GLU A 170 -2.65 -19.21 6.17
CA GLU A 170 -1.98 -20.38 5.59
C GLU A 170 -0.63 -20.02 5.02
N GLY A 171 0.40 -20.82 5.33
CA GLY A 171 1.77 -20.56 4.87
C GLY A 171 1.88 -20.48 3.35
N ALA A 172 1.16 -21.33 2.62
CA ALA A 172 1.16 -21.30 1.17
C ALA A 172 0.62 -19.98 0.60
N GLN A 173 -0.45 -19.46 1.17
CA GLN A 173 -1.04 -18.18 0.75
C GLN A 173 -0.14 -17.00 1.11
N ILE A 174 0.56 -17.06 2.24
CA ILE A 174 1.49 -16.01 2.64
C ILE A 174 2.71 -15.98 1.71
N VAL A 175 3.21 -17.14 1.29
CA VAL A 175 4.25 -17.25 0.27
C VAL A 175 3.79 -16.59 -1.03
N ASP A 176 2.60 -16.91 -1.48
CA ASP A 176 2.03 -16.31 -2.69
C ASP A 176 1.89 -14.79 -2.55
N MET A 177 1.50 -14.32 -1.36
CA MET A 177 1.38 -12.88 -1.09
C MET A 177 2.73 -12.18 -1.16
N LEU A 178 3.78 -12.76 -0.58
CA LEU A 178 5.13 -12.20 -0.68
C LEU A 178 5.60 -12.09 -2.13
N ASN A 179 5.28 -13.09 -2.94
CA ASN A 179 5.58 -13.08 -4.38
C ASN A 179 4.80 -11.96 -5.09
N ILE A 180 3.52 -11.81 -4.79
CA ILE A 180 2.67 -10.76 -5.37
C ILE A 180 3.22 -9.37 -5.04
N MET A 181 3.64 -9.14 -3.81
CA MET A 181 4.24 -7.88 -3.38
C MET A 181 5.68 -7.68 -3.86
N GLU A 182 6.28 -8.73 -4.46
CA GLU A 182 7.67 -8.75 -4.91
C GLU A 182 8.68 -8.63 -3.78
N ALA A 183 8.35 -9.18 -2.61
CA ALA A 183 9.25 -9.28 -1.46
C ALA A 183 10.12 -10.54 -1.58
N HIS A 184 11.02 -10.57 -2.54
CA HIS A 184 11.77 -11.77 -2.93
C HIS A 184 12.72 -12.30 -1.86
N VAL A 185 13.37 -11.43 -1.08
CA VAL A 185 14.24 -11.84 0.01
C VAL A 185 13.43 -12.46 1.14
N ALA A 186 12.32 -11.82 1.53
CA ALA A 186 11.42 -12.35 2.55
C ALA A 186 10.79 -13.67 2.11
N LEU A 187 10.44 -13.78 0.82
CA LEU A 187 9.91 -15.01 0.24
C LEU A 187 10.90 -16.17 0.38
N MET A 188 12.16 -15.95 0.04
CA MET A 188 13.21 -16.96 0.18
C MET A 188 13.36 -17.43 1.62
N ASN A 189 13.38 -16.50 2.56
CA ASN A 189 13.51 -16.81 3.99
C ASN A 189 12.33 -17.62 4.50
N LEU A 190 11.11 -17.28 4.08
CA LEU A 190 9.89 -18.02 4.47
C LEU A 190 9.89 -19.43 3.89
N GLU A 191 10.28 -19.60 2.63
CA GLU A 191 10.37 -20.92 2.01
C GLU A 191 11.36 -21.82 2.74
N ASN A 192 12.50 -21.28 3.16
CA ASN A 192 13.48 -22.04 3.94
C ASN A 192 12.90 -22.50 5.27
N VAL A 193 12.14 -21.67 5.96
CA VAL A 193 11.47 -22.03 7.22
C VAL A 193 10.45 -23.14 6.98
N ARG A 194 9.67 -23.07 5.92
CA ARG A 194 8.66 -24.10 5.60
C ARG A 194 9.28 -25.45 5.30
N ILE A 195 10.41 -25.48 4.62
CA ILE A 195 11.13 -26.73 4.32
C ILE A 195 11.63 -27.39 5.61
N LEU A 196 12.07 -26.59 6.60
CA LEU A 196 12.58 -27.10 7.87
C LEU A 196 11.49 -27.55 8.85
N LYS A 197 10.27 -27.11 8.66
CA LYS A 197 9.11 -27.55 9.45
C LYS A 197 8.51 -28.82 8.87
#